data_d89834b4d15cc6a2e287b9520980356e
#
_entry.id   d89834b4d15cc6a2e287b9520980356e
#
_cell.length_a   1.000
_cell.length_b   1.000
_cell.length_c   1.000
_cell.angle_alpha   90.00
_cell.angle_beta   90.00
_cell.angle_gamma   90.00
#
_symmetry.space_group_name_H-M   'P 1'
#
loop_
_entity.id
_entity.type
_entity.pdbx_description
1 polymer ?
#
loop_
_entity_poly.entity_id
_entity_poly.type
_entity_poly.pdbx_seq_one_letter_code
_entity_poly.pdbx_strand_id
1 'polypeptide(L)'
;MQRVAIVGAGIGGLTTALMLHQRGIKAVVVEQAVTLREVGVGINTLPHSIAELVNLGLLERLDSVGLRMRELRYLSHDGMEIWSELRGLHAGHEYPQFSFHRGRLQKLLLEAVFDRLGKDAVITGHALQGFVQDESSVIAHFVNMKDGIGSLQLRCEVLVCADGIHSVGRRKFYPEEGPPSWPGVMMWRGATDWPVWED
;
A
#
# COMPACT_ATOMS: atom_id res chain seq x y z
N MET A 1 -9.53 -15.43 -18.88
CA MET A 1 -8.75 -14.17 -18.92
C MET A 1 -9.20 -13.30 -17.77
N GLN A 2 -8.29 -12.77 -16.97
CA GLN A 2 -8.61 -11.81 -15.91
C GLN A 2 -8.83 -10.43 -16.53
N ARG A 3 -9.77 -9.64 -15.98
CA ARG A 3 -9.96 -8.28 -16.49
C ARG A 3 -8.81 -7.38 -16.06
N VAL A 4 -8.46 -7.42 -14.77
CA VAL A 4 -7.33 -6.65 -14.22
C VAL A 4 -6.43 -7.56 -13.39
N ALA A 5 -5.12 -7.49 -13.61
CA ALA A 5 -4.10 -8.04 -12.73
C ALA A 5 -3.35 -6.89 -12.04
N ILE A 6 -3.15 -7.00 -10.74
CA ILE A 6 -2.46 -6.01 -9.91
C ILE A 6 -1.20 -6.67 -9.36
N VAL A 7 -0.05 -6.07 -9.58
CA VAL A 7 1.24 -6.56 -9.07
C VAL A 7 1.56 -5.83 -7.77
N GLY A 8 1.67 -6.62 -6.69
CA GLY A 8 1.97 -6.14 -5.34
C GLY A 8 0.75 -6.02 -4.43
N ALA A 9 0.77 -6.70 -3.29
CA ALA A 9 -0.22 -6.61 -2.21
C ALA A 9 0.19 -5.58 -1.14
N GLY A 10 0.83 -4.49 -1.55
CA GLY A 10 1.03 -3.32 -0.72
C GLY A 10 -0.26 -2.51 -0.52
N ILE A 11 -0.19 -1.42 0.25
CA ILE A 11 -1.33 -0.53 0.49
C ILE A 11 -1.98 -0.10 -0.83
N GLY A 12 -1.17 0.34 -1.81
CA GLY A 12 -1.68 0.79 -3.11
C GLY A 12 -2.40 -0.31 -3.90
N GLY A 13 -1.80 -1.52 -3.99
CA GLY A 13 -2.39 -2.63 -4.75
C GLY A 13 -3.69 -3.14 -4.13
N LEU A 14 -3.72 -3.31 -2.80
CA LEU A 14 -4.92 -3.76 -2.08
C LEU A 14 -6.05 -2.71 -2.15
N THR A 15 -5.72 -1.43 -2.00
CA THR A 15 -6.70 -0.34 -2.17
C THR A 15 -7.26 -0.32 -3.58
N THR A 16 -6.39 -0.47 -4.60
CA THR A 16 -6.82 -0.56 -6.00
C THR A 16 -7.78 -1.72 -6.23
N ALA A 17 -7.48 -2.90 -5.66
CA ALA A 17 -8.37 -4.07 -5.77
C ALA A 17 -9.77 -3.79 -5.17
N LEU A 18 -9.83 -3.16 -3.99
CA LEU A 18 -11.08 -2.78 -3.34
C LEU A 18 -11.87 -1.75 -4.16
N MET A 19 -11.20 -0.75 -4.72
CA MET A 19 -11.82 0.28 -5.56
C MET A 19 -12.38 -0.28 -6.87
N LEU A 20 -11.67 -1.20 -7.49
CA LEU A 20 -12.13 -1.91 -8.68
C LEU A 20 -13.35 -2.79 -8.37
N HIS A 21 -13.29 -3.52 -7.25
CA HIS A 21 -14.42 -4.34 -6.78
C HIS A 21 -15.68 -3.50 -6.55
N GLN A 22 -15.56 -2.35 -5.90
CA GLN A 22 -16.68 -1.42 -5.67
C GLN A 22 -17.35 -0.99 -7.00
N ARG A 23 -16.60 -0.98 -8.10
CA ARG A 23 -17.07 -0.66 -9.45
C ARG A 23 -17.47 -1.89 -10.27
N GLY A 24 -17.57 -3.07 -9.64
CA GLY A 24 -17.93 -4.33 -10.30
C GLY A 24 -16.84 -4.87 -11.25
N ILE A 25 -15.60 -4.38 -11.14
CA ILE A 25 -14.48 -4.83 -11.96
C ILE A 25 -13.73 -5.94 -11.22
N LYS A 26 -13.65 -7.12 -11.83
CA LYS A 26 -12.89 -8.26 -11.29
C LYS A 26 -11.39 -8.01 -11.44
N ALA A 27 -10.67 -8.18 -10.34
CA ALA A 27 -9.21 -8.08 -10.31
C ALA A 27 -8.60 -9.22 -9.50
N VAL A 28 -7.35 -9.55 -9.82
CA VAL A 28 -6.50 -10.46 -9.04
C VAL A 28 -5.23 -9.71 -8.64
N VAL A 29 -4.79 -9.89 -7.39
CA VAL A 29 -3.55 -9.33 -6.88
C VAL A 29 -2.49 -10.43 -6.85
N VAL A 30 -1.30 -10.15 -7.38
CA VAL A 30 -0.15 -11.08 -7.33
C VAL A 30 0.96 -10.45 -6.50
N GLU A 31 1.39 -11.17 -5.47
CA GLU A 31 2.37 -10.69 -4.47
C GLU A 31 3.59 -11.60 -4.43
N GLN A 32 4.77 -11.00 -4.43
CA GLN A 32 6.04 -11.73 -4.38
C GLN A 32 6.30 -12.42 -3.03
N ALA A 33 5.87 -11.81 -1.92
CA ALA A 33 6.05 -12.40 -0.61
C ALA A 33 5.24 -13.69 -0.49
N VAL A 34 5.88 -14.77 -0.05
CA VAL A 34 5.22 -16.06 0.22
C VAL A 34 4.20 -15.90 1.34
N THR A 35 4.53 -15.08 2.34
CA THR A 35 3.67 -14.77 3.49
C THR A 35 3.70 -13.27 3.74
N LEU A 36 2.53 -12.66 3.75
CA LEU A 36 2.39 -11.25 4.13
C LEU A 36 2.49 -11.14 5.66
N ARG A 37 3.50 -10.41 6.13
CA ARG A 37 3.76 -10.17 7.55
C ARG A 37 3.49 -8.71 7.89
N GLU A 38 3.08 -8.45 9.12
CA GLU A 38 2.94 -7.10 9.65
C GLU A 38 4.32 -6.47 9.89
N VAL A 39 4.97 -6.04 8.82
CA VAL A 39 6.28 -5.39 8.91
C VAL A 39 6.18 -3.90 8.60
N GLY A 40 7.04 -3.13 9.21
CA GLY A 40 7.16 -1.71 8.94
C GLY A 40 7.16 -0.87 10.19
N VAL A 41 7.07 0.43 9.99
CA VAL A 41 7.04 1.48 11.00
C VAL A 41 5.82 2.37 10.78
N GLY A 42 5.73 3.47 11.51
CA GLY A 42 4.65 4.44 11.36
C GLY A 42 4.51 4.98 9.93
N ILE A 43 3.30 5.16 9.49
CA ILE A 43 2.94 5.87 8.27
C ILE A 43 1.81 6.85 8.59
N ASN A 44 1.96 8.09 8.14
CA ASN A 44 0.90 9.09 8.21
C ASN A 44 0.10 9.08 6.91
N THR A 45 -1.22 8.99 7.02
CA THR A 45 -2.14 9.03 5.89
C THR A 45 -2.96 10.31 5.95
N LEU A 46 -2.84 11.10 4.91
CA LEU A 46 -3.46 12.42 4.83
C LEU A 46 -4.98 12.32 4.57
N PRO A 47 -5.76 13.37 4.87
CA PRO A 47 -7.22 13.37 4.76
C PRO A 47 -7.75 12.92 3.40
N HIS A 48 -7.10 13.32 2.29
CA HIS A 48 -7.51 12.90 0.94
C HIS A 48 -7.37 11.38 0.71
N SER A 49 -6.34 10.74 1.29
CA SER A 49 -6.19 9.29 1.22
C SER A 49 -7.20 8.57 2.11
N ILE A 50 -7.53 9.17 3.27
CA ILE A 50 -8.55 8.64 4.18
C ILE A 50 -9.94 8.75 3.55
N ALA A 51 -10.24 9.83 2.82
CA ALA A 51 -11.49 9.97 2.08
C ALA A 51 -11.77 8.74 1.19
N GLU A 52 -10.76 8.26 0.46
CA GLU A 52 -10.90 7.08 -0.39
C GLU A 52 -11.17 5.80 0.42
N LEU A 53 -10.52 5.65 1.57
CA LEU A 53 -10.76 4.50 2.44
C LEU A 53 -12.13 4.57 3.15
N VAL A 54 -12.61 5.78 3.45
CA VAL A 54 -13.97 6.02 3.96
C VAL A 54 -15.01 5.68 2.89
N ASN A 55 -14.80 6.10 1.65
CA ASN A 55 -15.64 5.75 0.51
C ASN A 55 -15.73 4.23 0.29
N LEU A 56 -14.69 3.49 0.68
CA LEU A 56 -14.68 2.04 0.73
C LEU A 56 -15.38 1.46 1.98
N GLY A 57 -15.92 2.28 2.89
CA GLY A 57 -16.59 1.84 4.12
C GLY A 57 -15.65 1.25 5.17
N LEU A 58 -14.41 1.73 5.24
CA LEU A 58 -13.38 1.17 6.14
C LEU A 58 -13.12 2.02 7.39
N LEU A 59 -13.85 3.13 7.62
CA LEU A 59 -13.53 4.07 8.71
C LEU A 59 -13.46 3.42 10.08
N GLU A 60 -14.43 2.60 10.46
CA GLU A 60 -14.44 1.90 11.76
C GLU A 60 -13.23 0.97 11.93
N ARG A 61 -12.85 0.28 10.85
CA ARG A 61 -11.65 -0.58 10.88
C ARG A 61 -10.37 0.26 11.00
N LEU A 62 -10.31 1.43 10.35
CA LEU A 62 -9.17 2.35 10.46
C LEU A 62 -9.04 2.88 11.90
N ASP A 63 -10.16 3.24 12.53
CA ASP A 63 -10.18 3.69 13.93
C ASP A 63 -9.71 2.61 14.91
N SER A 64 -9.91 1.32 14.59
CA SER A 64 -9.47 0.21 15.44
C SER A 64 -7.96 -0.05 15.42
N VAL A 65 -7.23 0.43 14.40
CA VAL A 65 -5.80 0.14 14.21
C VAL A 65 -4.91 1.38 14.06
N GLY A 66 -5.51 2.56 13.96
CA GLY A 66 -4.81 3.83 13.76
C GLY A 66 -5.11 4.85 14.84
N LEU A 67 -4.29 5.89 14.89
CA LEU A 67 -4.46 7.03 15.76
C LEU A 67 -4.87 8.24 14.93
N ARG A 68 -5.99 8.87 15.26
CA ARG A 68 -6.39 10.15 14.66
C ARG A 68 -5.45 11.24 15.13
N MET A 69 -4.79 11.90 14.17
CA MET A 69 -3.84 12.98 14.46
C MET A 69 -4.60 14.28 14.70
N ARG A 70 -4.26 14.94 15.81
CA ARG A 70 -4.76 16.27 16.15
C ARG A 70 -3.86 17.37 15.61
N GLU A 71 -2.55 17.19 15.82
CA GLU A 71 -1.53 18.17 15.50
C GLU A 71 -0.20 17.51 15.16
N LEU A 72 0.70 18.27 14.58
CA LEU A 72 2.11 17.95 14.41
C LEU A 72 2.91 19.06 15.07
N ARG A 73 3.83 18.67 15.96
CA ARG A 73 4.75 19.61 16.64
C ARG A 73 6.20 19.27 16.28
N TYR A 74 6.99 20.27 16.05
CA TYR A 74 8.44 20.19 15.98
C TYR A 74 9.03 20.86 17.20
N LEU A 75 9.79 20.09 17.96
CA LEU A 75 10.44 20.54 19.17
C LEU A 75 11.96 20.57 18.96
N SER A 76 12.64 21.49 19.64
CA SER A 76 14.10 21.47 19.75
C SER A 76 14.55 20.34 20.69
N HIS A 77 15.86 20.13 20.79
CA HIS A 77 16.43 19.07 21.63
C HIS A 77 16.17 19.30 23.15
N ASP A 78 15.87 20.52 23.54
CA ASP A 78 15.54 20.94 24.93
C ASP A 78 14.01 21.08 25.17
N GLY A 79 13.20 20.67 24.19
CA GLY A 79 11.75 20.62 24.28
C GLY A 79 11.01 21.92 23.95
N MET A 80 11.73 22.98 23.50
CA MET A 80 11.04 24.19 23.05
C MET A 80 10.33 23.96 21.73
N GLU A 81 9.09 24.44 21.59
CA GLU A 81 8.34 24.36 20.36
C GLU A 81 8.97 25.27 19.29
N ILE A 82 9.38 24.67 18.18
CA ILE A 82 9.87 25.37 16.98
C ILE A 82 8.69 25.72 16.08
N TRP A 83 7.75 24.80 15.95
CA TRP A 83 6.60 24.97 15.08
C TRP A 83 5.53 23.92 15.37
N SER A 84 4.27 24.29 15.25
CA SER A 84 3.13 23.37 15.35
C SER A 84 2.07 23.66 14.29
N GLU A 85 1.31 22.64 13.97
CA GLU A 85 0.25 22.71 12.95
C GLU A 85 -0.85 21.71 13.28
N LEU A 86 -2.10 22.16 13.25
CA LEU A 86 -3.26 21.29 13.38
C LEU A 86 -3.38 20.33 12.17
N ARG A 87 -3.94 19.14 12.42
CA ARG A 87 -4.05 18.06 11.43
C ARG A 87 -5.47 17.54 11.33
N GLY A 88 -5.79 16.99 10.15
CA GLY A 88 -7.06 16.33 9.88
C GLY A 88 -8.27 17.22 10.20
N LEU A 89 -9.20 16.70 10.99
CA LEU A 89 -10.43 17.40 11.38
C LEU A 89 -10.13 18.70 12.15
N HIS A 90 -9.06 18.74 12.94
CA HIS A 90 -8.67 19.92 13.71
C HIS A 90 -8.09 21.04 12.83
N ALA A 91 -7.60 20.71 11.63
CA ALA A 91 -7.19 21.67 10.61
C ALA A 91 -8.34 22.09 9.68
N GLY A 92 -9.57 21.68 9.97
CA GLY A 92 -10.76 22.00 9.15
C GLY A 92 -10.96 21.10 7.92
N HIS A 93 -10.24 19.98 7.82
CA HIS A 93 -10.51 18.99 6.78
C HIS A 93 -11.78 18.20 7.08
N GLU A 94 -12.47 17.73 6.05
CA GLU A 94 -13.65 16.88 6.17
C GLU A 94 -13.34 15.50 6.73
N TYR A 95 -12.13 14.97 6.47
CA TYR A 95 -11.67 13.66 6.90
C TYR A 95 -10.52 13.76 7.88
N PRO A 96 -10.40 12.80 8.84
CA PRO A 96 -9.28 12.76 9.76
C PRO A 96 -7.96 12.46 9.04
N GLN A 97 -6.86 12.87 9.65
CA GLN A 97 -5.55 12.34 9.37
C GLN A 97 -5.24 11.22 10.36
N PHE A 98 -4.63 10.13 9.90
CA PHE A 98 -4.24 9.03 10.77
C PHE A 98 -2.74 8.79 10.76
N SER A 99 -2.24 8.30 11.89
CA SER A 99 -0.96 7.62 12.00
C SER A 99 -1.21 6.13 12.25
N PHE A 100 -0.61 5.26 11.42
CA PHE A 100 -0.75 3.81 11.50
C PHE A 100 0.60 3.14 11.65
N HIS A 101 0.63 1.96 12.25
CA HIS A 101 1.66 0.97 11.94
C HIS A 101 1.39 0.44 10.53
N ARG A 102 2.35 0.60 9.60
CA ARG A 102 2.16 0.28 8.17
C ARG A 102 1.68 -1.16 7.93
N GLY A 103 2.24 -2.11 8.68
CA GLY A 103 1.84 -3.52 8.57
C GLY A 103 0.39 -3.76 9.01
N ARG A 104 -0.07 -3.07 10.08
CA ARG A 104 -1.47 -3.16 10.53
C ARG A 104 -2.44 -2.61 9.49
N LEU A 105 -2.12 -1.47 8.88
CA LEU A 105 -2.93 -0.93 7.77
C LEU A 105 -2.96 -1.88 6.58
N GLN A 106 -1.81 -2.44 6.17
CA GLN A 106 -1.76 -3.42 5.08
C GLN A 106 -2.61 -4.65 5.38
N LYS A 107 -2.53 -5.19 6.60
CA LYS A 107 -3.33 -6.35 7.04
C LYS A 107 -4.82 -6.05 7.00
N LEU A 108 -5.24 -4.89 7.51
CA LEU A 108 -6.65 -4.45 7.45
C LEU A 108 -7.16 -4.43 6.00
N LEU A 109 -6.38 -3.88 5.07
CA LEU A 109 -6.74 -3.84 3.65
C LEU A 109 -6.78 -5.25 3.03
N LEU A 110 -5.85 -6.13 3.40
CA LEU A 110 -5.84 -7.52 2.95
C LEU A 110 -7.08 -8.28 3.44
N GLU A 111 -7.44 -8.13 4.70
CA GLU A 111 -8.65 -8.71 5.27
C GLU A 111 -9.90 -8.19 4.55
N ALA A 112 -9.97 -6.89 4.27
CA ALA A 112 -11.07 -6.32 3.49
C ALA A 112 -11.14 -6.87 2.05
N VAL A 113 -10.00 -7.15 1.42
CA VAL A 113 -9.95 -7.83 0.12
C VAL A 113 -10.49 -9.26 0.25
N PHE A 114 -10.06 -10.02 1.26
CA PHE A 114 -10.54 -11.39 1.47
C PHE A 114 -12.03 -11.44 1.76
N ASP A 115 -12.55 -10.52 2.57
CA ASP A 115 -13.99 -10.44 2.90
C ASP A 115 -14.87 -10.16 1.67
N ARG A 116 -14.39 -9.34 0.74
CA ARG A 116 -15.20 -8.85 -0.40
C ARG A 116 -14.93 -9.59 -1.70
N LEU A 117 -13.70 -9.95 -1.97
CA LEU A 117 -13.28 -10.58 -3.22
C LEU A 117 -13.01 -12.10 -3.06
N GLY A 118 -12.86 -12.57 -1.81
CA GLY A 118 -12.45 -13.93 -1.50
C GLY A 118 -10.91 -14.10 -1.43
N LYS A 119 -10.47 -15.20 -0.81
CA LYS A 119 -9.05 -15.47 -0.60
C LYS A 119 -8.27 -15.69 -1.90
N ASP A 120 -8.93 -16.23 -2.90
CA ASP A 120 -8.34 -16.51 -4.22
C ASP A 120 -8.05 -15.23 -5.03
N ALA A 121 -8.53 -14.07 -4.55
CA ALA A 121 -8.21 -12.78 -5.17
C ALA A 121 -6.76 -12.34 -4.96
N VAL A 122 -6.01 -12.99 -4.05
CA VAL A 122 -4.60 -12.69 -3.78
C VAL A 122 -3.75 -13.93 -3.92
N ILE A 123 -2.86 -13.92 -4.92
CA ILE A 123 -1.89 -14.99 -5.19
C ILE A 123 -0.55 -14.55 -4.61
N THR A 124 -0.07 -15.23 -3.56
CA THR A 124 1.22 -14.94 -2.91
C THR A 124 2.35 -15.82 -3.47
N GLY A 125 3.60 -15.42 -3.19
CA GLY A 125 4.80 -16.18 -3.56
C GLY A 125 5.14 -16.10 -5.05
N HIS A 126 4.71 -15.05 -5.78
CA HIS A 126 4.96 -14.90 -7.20
C HIS A 126 5.45 -13.48 -7.52
N ALA A 127 6.69 -13.37 -7.98
CA ALA A 127 7.32 -12.10 -8.36
C ALA A 127 7.20 -11.85 -9.87
N LEU A 128 6.77 -10.65 -10.25
CA LEU A 128 6.75 -10.24 -11.66
C LEU A 128 8.18 -10.24 -12.22
N GLN A 129 8.39 -10.92 -13.34
CA GLN A 129 9.63 -10.87 -14.12
C GLN A 129 9.54 -9.91 -15.30
N GLY A 130 8.36 -9.81 -15.89
CA GLY A 130 8.10 -8.96 -17.04
C GLY A 130 6.73 -9.21 -17.61
N PHE A 131 6.41 -8.49 -18.66
CA PHE A 131 5.16 -8.67 -19.39
C PHE A 131 5.34 -8.29 -20.87
N VAL A 132 4.48 -8.83 -21.69
CA VAL A 132 4.28 -8.40 -23.08
C VAL A 132 2.86 -7.93 -23.25
N GLN A 133 2.65 -6.93 -24.10
CA GLN A 133 1.32 -6.40 -24.37
C GLN A 133 1.11 -6.20 -25.86
N ASP A 134 -0.12 -6.40 -26.27
CA ASP A 134 -0.65 -6.04 -27.59
C ASP A 134 -1.78 -5.01 -27.44
N GLU A 135 -2.52 -4.73 -28.50
CA GLU A 135 -3.62 -3.75 -28.49
C GLU A 135 -4.80 -4.16 -27.60
N SER A 136 -4.92 -5.43 -27.23
CA SER A 136 -6.10 -5.99 -26.56
C SER A 136 -5.81 -6.64 -25.22
N SER A 137 -4.57 -6.97 -24.92
CA SER A 137 -4.23 -7.74 -23.73
C SER A 137 -2.79 -7.59 -23.28
N VAL A 138 -2.55 -7.98 -22.03
CA VAL A 138 -1.24 -8.10 -21.40
C VAL A 138 -1.04 -9.53 -20.94
N ILE A 139 0.12 -10.10 -21.21
CA ILE A 139 0.57 -11.37 -20.64
C ILE A 139 1.69 -11.08 -19.67
N ALA A 140 1.41 -11.23 -18.38
CA ALA A 140 2.38 -11.03 -17.29
C ALA A 140 3.01 -12.37 -16.90
N HIS A 141 4.33 -12.39 -16.74
CA HIS A 141 5.14 -13.54 -16.38
C HIS A 141 5.67 -13.39 -14.95
N PHE A 142 5.39 -14.39 -14.14
CA PHE A 142 5.80 -14.42 -12.73
C PHE A 142 6.65 -15.66 -12.46
N VAL A 143 7.61 -15.52 -11.54
CA VAL A 143 8.39 -16.63 -11.00
C VAL A 143 7.88 -16.99 -9.61
N ASN A 144 7.83 -18.30 -9.33
CA ASN A 144 7.48 -18.79 -7.99
C ASN A 144 8.65 -18.54 -7.04
N MET A 145 8.41 -17.81 -5.96
CA MET A 145 9.42 -17.43 -4.97
C MET A 145 9.71 -18.54 -3.93
N LYS A 146 8.97 -19.66 -3.92
CA LYS A 146 9.20 -20.77 -3.02
C LYS A 146 10.31 -21.70 -3.52
N ASP A 147 10.33 -21.96 -4.80
CA ASP A 147 11.25 -22.91 -5.45
C ASP A 147 12.12 -22.28 -6.55
N GLY A 148 11.77 -21.07 -7.00
CA GLY A 148 12.48 -20.37 -8.06
C GLY A 148 12.34 -21.01 -9.46
N ILE A 149 11.58 -22.10 -9.58
CA ILE A 149 11.48 -22.91 -10.81
C ILE A 149 10.09 -22.79 -11.45
N GLY A 150 9.05 -22.74 -10.62
CA GLY A 150 7.67 -22.59 -11.08
C GLY A 150 7.43 -21.23 -11.72
N SER A 151 6.62 -21.20 -12.78
CA SER A 151 6.19 -19.97 -13.43
C SER A 151 4.68 -19.87 -13.46
N LEU A 152 4.17 -18.65 -13.28
CA LEU A 152 2.77 -18.31 -13.46
C LEU A 152 2.66 -17.32 -14.62
N GLN A 153 1.78 -17.58 -15.56
CA GLN A 153 1.41 -16.63 -16.59
C GLN A 153 -0.03 -16.18 -16.38
N LEU A 154 -0.26 -14.88 -16.39
CA LEU A 154 -1.60 -14.31 -16.34
C LEU A 154 -1.84 -13.44 -17.57
N ARG A 155 -2.92 -13.77 -18.27
CA ARG A 155 -3.44 -12.92 -19.34
C ARG A 155 -4.56 -12.06 -18.80
N CYS A 156 -4.44 -10.75 -18.97
CA CYS A 156 -5.40 -9.74 -18.52
C CYS A 156 -5.61 -8.65 -19.57
N GLU A 157 -6.66 -7.87 -19.41
CA GLU A 157 -6.89 -6.67 -20.24
C GLU A 157 -6.00 -5.52 -19.77
N VAL A 158 -5.81 -5.40 -18.43
CA VAL A 158 -5.01 -4.34 -17.81
C VAL A 158 -4.10 -4.94 -16.75
N LEU A 159 -2.83 -4.53 -16.77
CA LEU A 159 -1.85 -4.81 -15.71
C LEU A 159 -1.56 -3.53 -14.93
N VAL A 160 -1.83 -3.54 -13.62
CA VAL A 160 -1.53 -2.45 -12.70
C VAL A 160 -0.26 -2.79 -11.94
N CYS A 161 0.82 -2.03 -12.17
CA CYS A 161 2.07 -2.22 -11.46
C CYS A 161 2.07 -1.39 -10.16
N ALA A 162 1.75 -2.04 -9.03
CA ALA A 162 1.79 -1.50 -7.67
C ALA A 162 2.94 -2.14 -6.85
N ASP A 163 4.03 -2.52 -7.53
CA ASP A 163 5.16 -3.32 -7.08
C ASP A 163 6.28 -2.50 -6.39
N GLY A 164 5.97 -1.25 -6.02
CA GLY A 164 6.79 -0.43 -5.13
C GLY A 164 8.00 0.22 -5.80
N ILE A 165 8.97 0.64 -4.97
CA ILE A 165 10.14 1.43 -5.43
C ILE A 165 11.07 0.65 -6.38
N HIS A 166 11.06 -0.69 -6.30
CA HIS A 166 11.85 -1.56 -7.18
C HIS A 166 11.02 -2.14 -8.33
N SER A 167 9.96 -1.44 -8.72
CA SER A 167 8.98 -1.86 -9.73
C SER A 167 9.64 -2.40 -11.00
N VAL A 168 9.25 -3.61 -11.37
CA VAL A 168 9.61 -4.24 -12.65
C VAL A 168 8.88 -3.53 -13.80
N GLY A 169 7.60 -3.17 -13.56
CA GLY A 169 6.82 -2.42 -14.53
C GLY A 169 7.44 -1.08 -14.87
N ARG A 170 7.87 -0.33 -13.85
CA ARG A 170 8.53 0.96 -14.03
C ARG A 170 9.82 0.83 -14.86
N ARG A 171 10.69 -0.14 -14.53
CA ARG A 171 11.93 -0.38 -15.28
C ARG A 171 11.69 -0.71 -16.75
N LYS A 172 10.58 -1.35 -17.08
CA LYS A 172 10.24 -1.64 -18.48
C LYS A 172 9.91 -0.38 -19.27
N PHE A 173 9.20 0.57 -18.66
CA PHE A 173 8.83 1.83 -19.33
C PHE A 173 9.93 2.89 -19.25
N TYR A 174 10.79 2.83 -18.23
CA TYR A 174 11.86 3.80 -17.96
C TYR A 174 13.20 3.09 -17.72
N PRO A 175 13.74 2.37 -18.72
CA PRO A 175 14.97 1.57 -18.56
C PRO A 175 16.20 2.39 -18.19
N GLU A 176 16.24 3.67 -18.62
CA GLU A 176 17.36 4.59 -18.40
C GLU A 176 17.26 5.37 -17.07
N GLU A 177 16.20 5.15 -16.27
CA GLU A 177 16.01 5.92 -15.03
C GLU A 177 17.06 5.59 -13.96
N GLY A 178 17.65 4.41 -14.00
CA GLY A 178 18.62 3.94 -13.02
C GLY A 178 18.01 3.57 -11.66
N PRO A 179 18.85 3.36 -10.63
CA PRO A 179 18.39 3.06 -9.28
C PRO A 179 17.81 4.31 -8.60
N PRO A 180 16.98 4.13 -7.55
CA PRO A 180 16.47 5.24 -6.75
C PRO A 180 17.61 6.12 -6.24
N SER A 181 17.44 7.44 -6.37
CA SER A 181 18.40 8.41 -5.88
C SER A 181 18.45 8.42 -4.34
N TRP A 182 19.66 8.37 -3.78
CA TRP A 182 19.88 8.51 -2.34
C TRP A 182 20.60 9.83 -2.03
N PRO A 183 19.99 10.75 -1.29
CA PRO A 183 20.58 12.07 -1.00
C PRO A 183 21.65 12.06 0.12
N GLY A 184 22.11 10.89 0.56
CA GLY A 184 23.11 10.77 1.64
C GLY A 184 22.53 10.85 3.06
N VAL A 185 21.20 10.96 3.20
CA VAL A 185 20.54 11.02 4.51
C VAL A 185 19.98 9.64 4.88
N MET A 186 20.29 9.17 6.09
CA MET A 186 19.75 7.94 6.66
C MET A 186 18.83 8.29 7.82
N MET A 187 17.65 7.68 7.85
CA MET A 187 16.69 7.84 8.93
C MET A 187 16.48 6.50 9.64
N TRP A 188 16.73 6.45 10.93
CA TRP A 188 16.36 5.36 11.79
C TRP A 188 14.93 5.56 12.27
N ARG A 189 14.09 4.57 12.07
CA ARG A 189 12.67 4.63 12.45
C ARG A 189 12.31 3.41 13.28
N GLY A 190 11.56 3.63 14.34
CA GLY A 190 11.02 2.59 15.20
C GLY A 190 9.59 2.94 15.60
N ALA A 191 8.91 1.98 16.21
CA ALA A 191 7.61 2.17 16.86
C ALA A 191 7.66 1.47 18.22
N THR A 192 7.10 2.10 19.21
CA THR A 192 6.95 1.56 20.56
C THR A 192 5.61 1.99 21.12
N ASP A 193 5.07 1.19 22.03
CA ASP A 193 3.91 1.60 22.82
C ASP A 193 4.37 2.63 23.86
N TRP A 194 3.70 3.77 23.91
CA TRP A 194 4.01 4.87 24.81
C TRP A 194 2.72 5.40 25.45
N PRO A 195 2.74 5.80 26.73
CA PRO A 195 1.62 6.50 27.33
C PRO A 195 1.24 7.75 26.52
N VAL A 196 0.01 8.19 26.65
CA VAL A 196 -0.41 9.46 26.03
C VAL A 196 0.58 10.54 26.43
N TRP A 197 1.20 11.16 25.45
CA TRP A 197 2.08 12.31 25.66
C TRP A 197 1.20 13.49 26.04
N GLU A 198 1.61 14.20 27.06
CA GLU A 198 0.84 15.26 27.72
C GLU A 198 0.19 16.27 26.78
N ASP A 199 -0.96 16.76 27.23
CA ASP A 199 -1.69 17.91 26.71
C ASP A 199 -0.93 19.23 26.83
#